data_8af4658de929381b3ce297e326050f52
#
_entry.id   8af4658de929381b3ce297e326050f52
#
_cell.length_a   1.000
_cell.length_b   1.000
_cell.length_c   1.000
_cell.angle_alpha   90.00
_cell.angle_beta   90.00
_cell.angle_gamma   90.00
#
_symmetry.space_group_name_H-M   'P 1'
#
loop_
_entity.id
_entity.type
_entity.pdbx_description
1 polymer ?
#
loop_
_entity_poly.entity_id
_entity_poly.type
_entity_poly.pdbx_seq_one_letter_code
_entity_poly.pdbx_strand_id
1 'polypeptide(L)'
;ELLRSSLDRCKAQHGLAPSASHPVLRLQQAEVTERRDRFLDLIGGFGPELDRASIIPDKGRYCLLITDSSGIVVEAYTPDADATDFSRFGIAIGGIWNERVAGTNGIAMALQTERVLTVQGSDHYFRCFGGFACTSAPLHDAQNNLLGSVTLVGSAQRRPDEIAWLEQVLRVAGSRFQTQ
;
A
#
# COMPACT_ATOMS: atom_id res chain seq x y z
N GLU A 1 13.67 9.30 -11.18
CA GLU A 1 12.93 10.50 -11.62
C GLU A 1 11.55 10.58 -10.95
N LEU A 2 10.71 9.55 -11.03
CA LEU A 2 9.35 9.54 -10.43
C LEU A 2 9.35 9.79 -8.92
N LEU A 3 10.21 9.12 -8.16
CA LEU A 3 10.34 9.32 -6.71
C LEU A 3 10.72 10.78 -6.37
N ARG A 4 11.69 11.33 -7.10
CA ARG A 4 12.14 12.72 -6.89
C ARG A 4 11.00 13.70 -7.13
N SER A 5 10.25 13.53 -8.21
CA SER A 5 9.09 14.37 -8.51
C SER A 5 8.01 14.30 -7.42
N SER A 6 7.78 13.13 -6.83
CA SER A 6 6.86 12.94 -5.71
C SER A 6 7.36 13.67 -4.45
N LEU A 7 8.64 13.50 -4.10
CA LEU A 7 9.24 14.19 -2.94
C LEU A 7 9.15 15.72 -3.08
N ASP A 8 9.41 16.25 -4.28
CA ASP A 8 9.30 17.69 -4.57
C ASP A 8 7.84 18.19 -4.43
N ARG A 9 6.85 17.42 -4.91
CA ARG A 9 5.42 17.76 -4.72
C ARG A 9 5.03 17.75 -3.25
N CYS A 10 5.45 16.75 -2.50
CA CYS A 10 5.17 16.67 -1.06
C CYS A 10 5.60 17.93 -0.32
N LYS A 11 6.77 18.46 -0.65
CA LYS A 11 7.32 19.66 -0.04
C LYS A 11 6.64 20.94 -0.58
N ALA A 12 6.59 21.10 -1.91
CA ALA A 12 6.23 22.36 -2.54
C ALA A 12 4.71 22.56 -2.68
N GLN A 13 3.95 21.48 -2.93
CA GLN A 13 2.52 21.59 -3.20
C GLN A 13 1.66 21.15 -2.01
N HIS A 14 2.11 20.11 -1.27
CA HIS A 14 1.33 19.59 -0.14
C HIS A 14 1.75 20.19 1.19
N GLY A 15 2.88 20.90 1.26
CA GLY A 15 3.35 21.56 2.48
C GLY A 15 3.66 20.60 3.63
N LEU A 16 3.99 19.35 3.32
CA LEU A 16 4.24 18.31 4.33
C LEU A 16 5.58 18.55 5.03
N ALA A 17 5.64 18.22 6.34
CA ALA A 17 6.85 18.28 7.13
C ALA A 17 7.46 16.88 7.29
N PRO A 18 8.65 16.61 6.71
CA PRO A 18 9.25 15.25 6.73
C PRO A 18 9.50 14.67 8.13
N SER A 19 9.54 15.53 9.15
CA SER A 19 9.78 15.16 10.54
C SER A 19 8.52 14.81 11.33
N ALA A 20 7.32 14.88 10.73
CA ALA A 20 6.09 14.45 11.41
C ALA A 20 6.18 13.00 11.85
N SER A 21 5.82 12.72 13.11
CA SER A 21 5.94 11.39 13.70
C SER A 21 4.73 10.50 13.44
N HIS A 22 3.56 11.08 13.19
CA HIS A 22 2.30 10.38 12.94
C HIS A 22 1.53 11.05 11.78
N PRO A 23 2.08 10.98 10.56
CA PRO A 23 1.49 11.73 9.43
C PRO A 23 0.21 11.10 8.89
N VAL A 24 0.02 9.78 9.09
CA VAL A 24 -1.11 9.06 8.50
C VAL A 24 -2.37 9.29 9.31
N LEU A 25 -3.37 9.86 8.67
CA LEU A 25 -4.72 10.01 9.19
C LEU A 25 -5.50 8.71 8.99
N ARG A 26 -6.55 8.50 9.80
CA ARG A 26 -7.45 7.34 9.67
C ARG A 26 -8.89 7.80 9.55
N LEU A 27 -9.62 7.15 8.66
CA LEU A 27 -11.06 7.31 8.55
C LEU A 27 -11.79 6.67 9.73
N GLN A 28 -13.01 7.14 9.99
CA GLN A 28 -13.90 6.52 10.94
C GLN A 28 -14.44 5.19 10.41
N GLN A 29 -14.78 4.27 11.32
CA GLN A 29 -15.17 2.89 10.96
C GLN A 29 -16.35 2.83 9.97
N ALA A 30 -17.33 3.71 10.12
CA ALA A 30 -18.49 3.74 9.21
C ALA A 30 -18.12 4.05 7.77
N GLU A 31 -17.24 5.05 7.57
CA GLU A 31 -16.74 5.43 6.23
C GLU A 31 -15.90 4.32 5.60
N VAL A 32 -15.09 3.65 6.42
CA VAL A 32 -14.27 2.53 5.96
C VAL A 32 -15.15 1.36 5.53
N THR A 33 -16.18 1.04 6.30
CA THR A 33 -17.12 -0.05 5.98
C THR A 33 -17.80 0.21 4.63
N GLU A 34 -18.34 1.41 4.41
CA GLU A 34 -18.97 1.78 3.14
C GLU A 34 -17.99 1.66 1.94
N ARG A 35 -16.74 2.12 2.11
CA ARG A 35 -15.72 2.02 1.06
C ARG A 35 -15.32 0.58 0.78
N ARG A 36 -15.17 -0.22 1.84
CA ARG A 36 -14.84 -1.64 1.74
C ARG A 36 -15.92 -2.40 0.99
N ASP A 37 -17.18 -2.20 1.35
CA ASP A 37 -18.32 -2.87 0.70
C ASP A 37 -18.39 -2.51 -0.79
N ARG A 38 -18.26 -1.22 -1.11
CA ARG A 38 -18.17 -0.75 -2.50
C ARG A 38 -16.99 -1.35 -3.28
N PHE A 39 -15.83 -1.45 -2.63
CA PHE A 39 -14.65 -2.05 -3.24
C PHE A 39 -14.85 -3.55 -3.50
N LEU A 40 -15.44 -4.27 -2.53
CA LEU A 40 -15.76 -5.70 -2.68
C LEU A 40 -16.77 -5.96 -3.81
N ASP A 41 -17.77 -5.08 -3.96
CA ASP A 41 -18.71 -5.15 -5.08
C ASP A 41 -18.01 -4.99 -6.44
N LEU A 42 -17.04 -4.08 -6.53
CA LEU A 42 -16.27 -3.83 -7.75
C LEU A 42 -15.40 -5.02 -8.17
N ILE A 43 -14.78 -5.70 -7.19
CA ILE A 43 -13.86 -6.82 -7.48
C ILE A 43 -14.54 -8.20 -7.46
N GLY A 44 -15.86 -8.26 -7.25
CA GLY A 44 -16.60 -9.53 -7.12
C GLY A 44 -16.30 -10.31 -5.84
N GLY A 45 -15.83 -9.62 -4.82
CA GLY A 45 -15.37 -10.19 -3.55
C GLY A 45 -13.87 -10.50 -3.57
N PHE A 46 -13.29 -10.65 -2.37
CA PHE A 46 -11.97 -11.27 -2.24
C PHE A 46 -12.11 -12.76 -2.48
N GLY A 47 -11.97 -13.19 -3.73
CA GLY A 47 -12.01 -14.60 -4.08
C GLY A 47 -10.89 -15.40 -3.41
N PRO A 48 -10.93 -16.73 -3.53
CA PRO A 48 -9.89 -17.60 -2.98
C PRO A 48 -8.48 -17.27 -3.50
N GLU A 49 -8.37 -16.50 -4.57
CA GLU A 49 -7.09 -16.07 -5.14
C GLU A 49 -6.34 -15.05 -4.28
N LEU A 50 -7.05 -14.29 -3.45
CA LEU A 50 -6.48 -13.52 -2.33
C LEU A 50 -6.39 -14.35 -1.06
N ASP A 51 -6.59 -15.66 -1.16
CA ASP A 51 -6.34 -16.52 -0.02
C ASP A 51 -4.93 -16.22 0.48
N ARG A 52 -4.91 -15.68 1.68
CA ARG A 52 -3.79 -15.18 2.48
C ARG A 52 -2.54 -16.06 2.40
N ALA A 53 -2.74 -17.34 2.07
CA ALA A 53 -1.68 -18.34 1.97
C ALA A 53 -0.88 -18.25 0.68
N SER A 54 -1.44 -17.73 -0.42
CA SER A 54 -0.81 -17.77 -1.73
C SER A 54 -0.06 -16.49 -2.10
N ILE A 55 -0.39 -15.35 -1.48
CA ILE A 55 0.24 -14.05 -1.78
C ILE A 55 1.35 -13.71 -0.79
N ILE A 56 1.26 -14.17 0.47
CA ILE A 56 2.25 -13.86 1.49
C ILE A 56 3.20 -15.04 1.66
N PRO A 57 4.41 -14.95 1.12
CA PRO A 57 5.36 -16.06 1.11
C PRO A 57 5.88 -16.46 2.48
N ASP A 58 5.90 -15.54 3.42
CA ASP A 58 6.29 -15.78 4.80
C ASP A 58 5.35 -14.99 5.71
N LYS A 59 4.33 -15.67 6.22
CA LYS A 59 3.22 -15.10 7.01
C LYS A 59 3.65 -14.30 8.24
N GLY A 60 4.92 -14.42 8.66
CA GLY A 60 5.46 -13.74 9.82
C GLY A 60 6.23 -12.46 9.52
N ARG A 61 6.49 -12.10 8.25
CA ARG A 61 7.42 -11.02 7.89
C ARG A 61 6.79 -9.81 7.21
N TYR A 62 5.55 -9.92 6.72
CA TYR A 62 4.93 -8.89 5.91
C TYR A 62 3.50 -8.61 6.37
N CYS A 63 3.15 -7.32 6.37
CA CYS A 63 1.77 -6.86 6.39
C CYS A 63 1.28 -6.73 4.93
N LEU A 64 0.13 -7.30 4.61
CA LEU A 64 -0.55 -7.08 3.34
C LEU A 64 -1.62 -6.01 3.51
N LEU A 65 -1.58 -4.99 2.67
CA LEU A 65 -2.59 -3.94 2.60
C LEU A 65 -3.28 -3.96 1.23
N ILE A 66 -4.58 -3.74 1.24
CA ILE A 66 -5.36 -3.47 0.03
C ILE A 66 -6.00 -2.10 0.20
N THR A 67 -5.86 -1.24 -0.80
CA THR A 67 -6.43 0.11 -0.79
C THR A 67 -7.40 0.28 -1.94
N ASP A 68 -8.35 1.21 -1.77
CA ASP A 68 -9.11 1.75 -2.88
C ASP A 68 -8.26 2.72 -3.73
N SER A 69 -8.82 3.23 -4.83
CA SER A 69 -8.13 4.16 -5.73
C SER A 69 -7.83 5.53 -5.10
N SER A 70 -8.40 5.86 -3.94
CA SER A 70 -8.09 7.04 -3.15
C SER A 70 -6.92 6.82 -2.17
N GLY A 71 -6.36 5.61 -2.11
CA GLY A 71 -5.29 5.24 -1.19
C GLY A 71 -5.76 4.99 0.25
N ILE A 72 -7.05 4.67 0.44
CA ILE A 72 -7.60 4.29 1.74
C ILE A 72 -7.47 2.78 1.92
N VAL A 73 -6.89 2.34 3.03
CA VAL A 73 -6.77 0.92 3.35
C VAL A 73 -8.17 0.36 3.67
N VAL A 74 -8.66 -0.51 2.81
CA VAL A 74 -9.95 -1.19 2.95
C VAL A 74 -9.81 -2.60 3.55
N GLU A 75 -8.64 -3.22 3.41
CA GLU A 75 -8.32 -4.52 4.01
C GLU A 75 -6.84 -4.56 4.43
N ALA A 76 -6.57 -5.23 5.56
CA ALA A 76 -5.23 -5.38 6.10
C ALA A 76 -5.05 -6.76 6.75
N TYR A 77 -3.96 -7.42 6.42
CA TYR A 77 -3.54 -8.69 7.02
C TYR A 77 -2.16 -8.49 7.65
N THR A 78 -2.14 -8.36 8.97
CA THR A 78 -0.93 -8.10 9.74
C THR A 78 -0.59 -9.32 10.58
N PRO A 79 0.68 -9.72 10.70
CA PRO A 79 1.10 -10.73 11.66
C PRO A 79 0.70 -10.31 13.08
N ASP A 80 0.17 -11.22 13.88
CA ASP A 80 -0.34 -10.91 15.23
C ASP A 80 0.74 -10.28 16.13
N ALA A 81 1.99 -10.72 15.99
CA ALA A 81 3.11 -10.21 16.77
C ALA A 81 3.40 -8.72 16.51
N ASP A 82 3.11 -8.21 15.29
CA ASP A 82 3.50 -6.88 14.84
C ASP A 82 2.30 -5.94 14.66
N ALA A 83 1.07 -6.41 14.88
CA ALA A 83 -0.15 -5.67 14.60
C ALA A 83 -0.20 -4.29 15.31
N THR A 84 0.26 -4.24 16.56
CA THR A 84 0.29 -3.00 17.35
C THR A 84 1.29 -1.99 16.76
N ASP A 85 2.47 -2.44 16.37
CA ASP A 85 3.51 -1.58 15.83
C ASP A 85 3.12 -1.04 14.45
N PHE A 86 2.61 -1.87 13.56
CA PHE A 86 2.08 -1.44 12.27
C PHE A 86 0.95 -0.42 12.43
N SER A 87 0.00 -0.67 13.33
CA SER A 87 -1.14 0.22 13.58
C SER A 87 -0.72 1.61 14.06
N ARG A 88 0.37 1.72 14.84
CA ARG A 88 0.92 3.01 15.33
C ARG A 88 1.38 3.91 14.17
N PHE A 89 1.80 3.33 13.06
CA PHE A 89 2.20 4.05 11.85
C PHE A 89 1.04 4.25 10.86
N GLY A 90 -0.20 3.91 11.23
CA GLY A 90 -1.36 3.99 10.33
C GLY A 90 -1.40 2.86 9.28
N ILE A 91 -0.56 1.84 9.44
CA ILE A 91 -0.54 0.63 8.60
C ILE A 91 -1.65 -0.30 9.13
N ALA A 92 -2.89 0.08 8.86
CA ALA A 92 -4.09 -0.60 9.32
C ALA A 92 -5.32 -0.14 8.51
N ILE A 93 -6.41 -0.86 8.63
CA ILE A 93 -7.70 -0.52 8.00
C ILE A 93 -8.08 0.92 8.33
N GLY A 94 -8.49 1.68 7.31
CA GLY A 94 -8.86 3.09 7.38
C GLY A 94 -7.69 4.06 7.25
N GLY A 95 -6.44 3.60 7.23
CA GLY A 95 -5.28 4.46 7.00
C GLY A 95 -5.35 5.15 5.63
N ILE A 96 -5.02 6.45 5.58
CA ILE A 96 -5.03 7.28 4.37
C ILE A 96 -3.60 7.39 3.83
N TRP A 97 -3.32 6.66 2.76
CA TRP A 97 -1.97 6.53 2.20
C TRP A 97 -1.77 7.23 0.86
N ASN A 98 -2.63 8.18 0.50
CA ASN A 98 -2.37 9.02 -0.67
C ASN A 98 -1.23 10.02 -0.41
N GLU A 99 -0.62 10.53 -1.48
CA GLU A 99 0.54 11.42 -1.42
C GLU A 99 0.28 12.70 -0.60
N ARG A 100 -0.95 13.24 -0.65
CA ARG A 100 -1.30 14.49 0.04
C ARG A 100 -1.27 14.37 1.56
N VAL A 101 -1.49 13.18 2.09
CA VAL A 101 -1.51 12.89 3.53
C VAL A 101 -0.25 12.18 3.98
N ALA A 102 0.08 11.07 3.32
CA ALA A 102 1.17 10.17 3.73
C ALA A 102 2.49 10.44 2.97
N GLY A 103 2.54 11.46 2.13
CA GLY A 103 3.72 11.78 1.34
C GLY A 103 4.10 10.68 0.34
N THR A 104 5.33 10.73 -0.16
CA THR A 104 5.88 9.69 -1.03
C THR A 104 5.94 8.37 -0.28
N ASN A 105 5.25 7.36 -0.78
CA ASN A 105 5.18 5.99 -0.26
C ASN A 105 4.80 5.01 -1.38
N GLY A 106 4.93 3.72 -1.13
CA GLY A 106 4.66 2.68 -2.14
C GLY A 106 3.23 2.73 -2.71
N ILE A 107 2.23 2.89 -1.85
CA ILE A 107 0.81 2.95 -2.26
C ILE A 107 0.57 4.17 -3.16
N ALA A 108 0.95 5.37 -2.71
CA ALA A 108 0.77 6.59 -3.49
C ALA A 108 1.46 6.52 -4.84
N MET A 109 2.69 6.00 -4.88
CA MET A 109 3.46 5.86 -6.10
C MET A 109 2.84 4.84 -7.06
N ALA A 110 2.37 3.69 -6.57
CA ALA A 110 1.72 2.68 -7.41
C ALA A 110 0.41 3.21 -8.02
N LEU A 111 -0.41 3.93 -7.25
CA LEU A 111 -1.65 4.53 -7.73
C LEU A 111 -1.40 5.64 -8.77
N GLN A 112 -0.37 6.47 -8.58
CA GLN A 112 -0.07 7.57 -9.51
C GLN A 112 0.59 7.11 -10.81
N THR A 113 1.44 6.09 -10.73
CA THR A 113 2.23 5.63 -11.88
C THR A 113 1.64 4.44 -12.58
N GLU A 114 0.66 3.79 -11.95
CA GLU A 114 0.06 2.51 -12.38
C GLU A 114 1.13 1.43 -12.66
N ARG A 115 2.19 1.43 -11.84
CA ARG A 115 3.32 0.51 -11.97
C ARG A 115 3.58 -0.22 -10.65
N VAL A 116 4.07 -1.44 -10.77
CA VAL A 116 4.64 -2.16 -9.62
C VAL A 116 5.98 -1.53 -9.28
N LEU A 117 6.16 -1.19 -8.01
CA LEU A 117 7.39 -0.57 -7.51
C LEU A 117 7.59 -0.79 -6.01
N THR A 118 8.79 -0.52 -5.55
CA THR A 118 9.14 -0.53 -4.12
C THR A 118 9.65 0.84 -3.69
N VAL A 119 9.10 1.33 -2.57
CA VAL A 119 9.63 2.50 -1.83
C VAL A 119 10.23 1.98 -0.54
N GLN A 120 11.50 2.29 -0.28
CA GLN A 120 12.26 1.67 0.80
C GLN A 120 13.03 2.71 1.62
N GLY A 121 12.96 2.59 2.94
CA GLY A 121 13.79 3.39 3.84
C GLY A 121 13.64 4.90 3.62
N SER A 122 14.73 5.56 3.30
CA SER A 122 14.80 7.02 3.07
C SER A 122 14.12 7.51 1.78
N ASP A 123 13.62 6.60 0.93
CA ASP A 123 12.82 6.97 -0.24
C ASP A 123 11.40 7.40 0.15
N HIS A 124 10.96 7.03 1.37
CA HIS A 124 9.74 7.59 1.94
C HIS A 124 9.90 9.07 2.27
N TYR A 125 8.84 9.85 2.07
CA TYR A 125 8.88 11.28 2.41
C TYR A 125 9.02 11.51 3.92
N PHE A 126 8.26 10.80 4.73
CA PHE A 126 8.33 10.92 6.19
C PHE A 126 9.42 10.02 6.78
N ARG A 127 10.29 10.62 7.61
CA ARG A 127 11.40 9.92 8.25
C ARG A 127 10.95 8.77 9.15
N CYS A 128 9.76 8.88 9.75
CA CYS A 128 9.20 7.81 10.59
C CYS A 128 8.96 6.50 9.84
N PHE A 129 8.87 6.52 8.50
CA PHE A 129 8.74 5.32 7.67
C PHE A 129 10.07 4.73 7.22
N GLY A 130 11.20 5.31 7.66
CA GLY A 130 12.54 4.86 7.28
C GLY A 130 12.86 3.39 7.63
N GLY A 131 12.14 2.81 8.58
CA GLY A 131 12.25 1.39 8.95
C GLY A 131 11.49 0.43 8.05
N PHE A 132 10.69 0.93 7.08
CA PHE A 132 9.82 0.12 6.23
C PHE A 132 10.28 0.06 4.78
N ALA A 133 9.91 -1.03 4.12
CA ALA A 133 9.90 -1.17 2.66
C ALA A 133 8.48 -1.56 2.24
N CYS A 134 7.93 -0.81 1.27
CA CYS A 134 6.59 -1.00 0.74
C CYS A 134 6.70 -1.38 -0.73
N THR A 135 6.44 -2.64 -1.06
CA THR A 135 6.31 -3.10 -2.45
C THR A 135 4.85 -3.07 -2.82
N SER A 136 4.48 -2.31 -3.84
CA SER A 136 3.10 -2.01 -4.20
C SER A 136 2.84 -2.28 -5.67
N ALA A 137 1.65 -2.79 -5.98
CA ALA A 137 1.13 -2.97 -7.33
C ALA A 137 -0.25 -2.32 -7.46
N PRO A 138 -0.57 -1.68 -8.59
CA PRO A 138 -1.92 -1.21 -8.88
C PRO A 138 -2.85 -2.39 -9.14
N LEU A 139 -4.12 -2.22 -8.81
CA LEU A 139 -5.21 -3.15 -9.11
C LEU A 139 -6.13 -2.51 -10.15
N HIS A 140 -6.42 -3.23 -11.23
CA HIS A 140 -7.31 -2.79 -12.29
C HIS A 140 -8.44 -3.80 -12.50
N ASP A 141 -9.57 -3.33 -12.98
CA ASP A 141 -10.65 -4.19 -13.47
C ASP A 141 -10.36 -4.73 -14.89
N ALA A 142 -11.29 -5.54 -15.41
CA ALA A 142 -11.20 -6.11 -16.74
C ALA A 142 -11.24 -5.05 -17.88
N GLN A 143 -11.71 -3.85 -17.59
CA GLN A 143 -11.74 -2.69 -18.48
C GLN A 143 -10.52 -1.78 -18.33
N ASN A 144 -9.54 -2.19 -17.50
CA ASN A 144 -8.32 -1.45 -17.16
C ASN A 144 -8.57 -0.14 -16.38
N ASN A 145 -9.67 -0.05 -15.62
CA ASN A 145 -9.87 1.05 -14.69
C ASN A 145 -9.12 0.78 -13.39
N LEU A 146 -8.45 1.80 -12.85
CA LEU A 146 -7.73 1.68 -11.58
C LEU A 146 -8.71 1.54 -10.41
N LEU A 147 -8.69 0.41 -9.73
CA LEU A 147 -9.52 0.11 -8.56
C LEU A 147 -8.85 0.48 -7.25
N GLY A 148 -7.53 0.30 -7.18
CA GLY A 148 -6.76 0.50 -5.96
C GLY A 148 -5.35 -0.06 -6.05
N SER A 149 -4.82 -0.50 -4.94
CA SER A 149 -3.50 -1.15 -4.88
C SER A 149 -3.44 -2.31 -3.89
N VAL A 150 -2.51 -3.21 -4.14
CA VAL A 150 -2.07 -4.24 -3.19
C VAL A 150 -0.63 -3.96 -2.80
N THR A 151 -0.32 -4.01 -1.49
CA THR A 151 0.98 -3.63 -0.96
C THR A 151 1.46 -4.61 0.09
N LEU A 152 2.72 -5.03 -0.01
CA LEU A 152 3.44 -5.76 1.03
C LEU A 152 4.38 -4.81 1.77
N VAL A 153 4.14 -4.65 3.08
CA VAL A 153 4.96 -3.83 3.97
C VAL A 153 5.81 -4.74 4.85
N GLY A 154 7.08 -4.42 4.99
CA GLY A 154 8.00 -5.12 5.86
C GLY A 154 9.22 -4.27 6.19
N SER A 155 10.30 -4.90 6.71
CA SER A 155 11.54 -4.21 7.05
C SER A 155 12.19 -3.52 5.86
N ALA A 156 12.79 -2.35 6.09
CA ALA A 156 13.58 -1.64 5.09
C ALA A 156 14.87 -2.37 4.70
N GLN A 157 15.32 -3.33 5.49
CA GLN A 157 16.53 -4.11 5.21
C GLN A 157 16.21 -5.29 4.28
N ARG A 158 15.91 -4.99 3.01
CA ARG A 158 15.64 -5.99 1.99
C ARG A 158 16.74 -5.99 0.95
N ARG A 159 17.10 -7.19 0.49
CA ARG A 159 18.05 -7.37 -0.60
C ARG A 159 17.37 -7.11 -1.95
N PRO A 160 18.13 -6.71 -2.97
CA PRO A 160 17.58 -6.46 -4.32
C PRO A 160 16.84 -7.66 -4.92
N ASP A 161 17.34 -8.88 -4.69
CA ASP A 161 16.70 -10.12 -5.16
C ASP A 161 15.36 -10.39 -4.49
N GLU A 162 15.22 -10.08 -3.19
CA GLU A 162 13.96 -10.15 -2.46
C GLU A 162 12.94 -9.13 -2.98
N ILE A 163 13.39 -7.90 -3.23
CA ILE A 163 12.55 -6.84 -3.81
C ILE A 163 12.03 -7.27 -5.19
N ALA A 164 12.90 -7.71 -6.07
CA ALA A 164 12.53 -8.15 -7.42
C ALA A 164 11.51 -9.31 -7.38
N TRP A 165 11.69 -10.23 -6.46
CA TRP A 165 10.76 -11.32 -6.26
C TRP A 165 9.39 -10.85 -5.73
N LEU A 166 9.34 -9.96 -4.74
CA LEU A 166 8.10 -9.37 -4.22
C LEU A 166 7.34 -8.59 -5.30
N GLU A 167 8.05 -7.82 -6.12
CA GLU A 167 7.45 -7.11 -7.24
C GLU A 167 6.84 -8.06 -8.26
N GLN A 168 7.50 -9.20 -8.53
CA GLN A 168 6.95 -10.22 -9.43
C GLN A 168 5.72 -10.91 -8.83
N VAL A 169 5.74 -11.23 -7.54
CA VAL A 169 4.58 -11.81 -6.82
C VAL A 169 3.37 -10.88 -6.93
N LEU A 170 3.56 -9.59 -6.64
CA LEU A 170 2.47 -8.62 -6.71
C LEU A 170 2.00 -8.32 -8.15
N ARG A 171 2.89 -8.39 -9.13
CA ARG A 171 2.51 -8.29 -10.56
C ARG A 171 1.55 -9.41 -10.96
N VAL A 172 1.84 -10.63 -10.55
CA VAL A 172 0.97 -11.80 -10.81
C VAL A 172 -0.34 -11.68 -10.04
N ALA A 173 -0.29 -11.25 -8.77
CA ALA A 173 -1.50 -11.03 -7.99
C ALA A 173 -2.40 -9.97 -8.62
N GLY A 174 -1.84 -8.81 -9.01
CA GLY A 174 -2.59 -7.72 -9.66
C GLY A 174 -3.24 -8.13 -10.98
N SER A 175 -2.56 -8.95 -11.78
CA SER A 175 -3.11 -9.41 -13.08
C SER A 175 -4.30 -10.37 -12.94
N ARG A 176 -4.45 -11.05 -11.81
CA ARG A 176 -5.59 -11.96 -11.57
C ARG A 176 -6.91 -11.22 -11.38
N PHE A 177 -6.88 -9.99 -10.91
CA PHE A 177 -8.08 -9.15 -10.78
C PHE A 177 -8.62 -8.68 -12.14
N GLN A 178 -7.77 -8.62 -13.16
CA GLN A 178 -8.19 -8.22 -14.52
C GLN A 178 -8.99 -9.29 -15.26
N THR A 179 -8.99 -10.52 -14.76
CA THR A 179 -9.60 -11.68 -15.44
C THR A 179 -10.97 -12.09 -14.89
N GLN A 180 -11.51 -11.37 -13.91
CA GLN A 180 -12.86 -11.55 -13.37
C GLN A 180 -13.79 -10.42 -13.86
#